data_666325cec5e87e1ef68f7dc347f986c8
#
_entry.id   666325cec5e87e1ef68f7dc347f986c8
#
_cell.length_a   1.000
_cell.length_b   1.000
_cell.length_c   1.000
_cell.angle_alpha   90.00
_cell.angle_beta   90.00
_cell.angle_gamma   90.00
#
_symmetry.space_group_name_H-M   'P 1'
#
loop_
_entity.id
_entity.type
_entity.pdbx_description
1 polymer ?
#
loop_
_entity_poly.entity_id
_entity_poly.type
_entity_poly.pdbx_seq_one_letter_code
_entity_poly.pdbx_strand_id
1 'polypeptide(L)'
;VDRRAKDMALLRMPYRITITEVAAQQLRAFTAHDRRIIESAITARLTDQPAMPTRSIRQLRPNPFAGFELRVQHFRVLYNVESETEDVLLLLIGVKVGNKLIVEGEEFHGHRSDPPQSASE
;
A
#
# COMPACT_ATOMS: atom_id res chain seq x y z
N VAL A 1 -0.21 31.26 -17.76
CA VAL A 1 0.16 30.00 -18.30
C VAL A 1 0.61 29.07 -17.23
N ASP A 2 1.69 29.40 -16.60
CA ASP A 2 2.12 28.60 -15.50
C ASP A 2 1.06 28.57 -14.47
N ARG A 3 0.42 29.69 -14.32
CA ARG A 3 -0.63 29.77 -13.36
C ARG A 3 -1.72 28.80 -13.71
N ARG A 4 -2.01 28.66 -14.96
CA ARG A 4 -3.06 27.76 -15.37
C ARG A 4 -2.68 26.31 -15.05
N ALA A 5 -1.47 25.94 -15.33
CA ALA A 5 -1.04 24.59 -15.04
C ALA A 5 -1.06 24.35 -13.55
N LYS A 6 -0.68 25.37 -12.79
CA LYS A 6 -0.74 25.26 -11.39
C LYS A 6 -2.14 25.12 -10.89
N ASP A 7 -3.03 25.93 -11.46
CA ASP A 7 -4.42 25.87 -11.03
C ASP A 7 -4.99 24.50 -11.30
N MET A 8 -4.64 23.89 -12.40
CA MET A 8 -5.15 22.57 -12.68
C MET A 8 -4.63 21.57 -11.68
N ALA A 9 -3.38 21.71 -11.30
CA ALA A 9 -2.84 20.82 -10.28
C ALA A 9 -3.52 21.03 -8.96
N LEU A 10 -3.82 22.27 -8.64
CA LEU A 10 -4.49 22.56 -7.37
C LEU A 10 -5.92 22.08 -7.38
N LEU A 11 -6.54 22.02 -8.54
CA LEU A 11 -7.92 21.57 -8.62
C LEU A 11 -8.01 20.05 -8.64
N ARG A 12 -6.91 19.39 -8.87
CA ARG A 12 -6.95 17.94 -8.90
C ARG A 12 -7.20 17.42 -7.50
N MET A 13 -8.22 16.60 -7.36
CA MET A 13 -8.54 16.04 -6.06
C MET A 13 -7.52 14.97 -5.72
N PRO A 14 -7.09 14.90 -4.47
CA PRO A 14 -6.19 13.83 -4.09
C PRO A 14 -6.97 12.51 -4.12
N TYR A 15 -6.25 11.42 -4.24
CA TYR A 15 -6.88 10.11 -4.17
C TYR A 15 -7.47 9.91 -2.78
N ARG A 16 -8.62 9.28 -2.74
CA ARG A 16 -9.25 8.96 -1.47
C ARG A 16 -8.64 7.68 -0.94
N ILE A 17 -8.34 7.66 0.33
CA ILE A 17 -7.78 6.48 0.96
C ILE A 17 -8.89 5.77 1.69
N THR A 18 -9.17 4.53 1.28
CA THR A 18 -10.16 3.69 1.94
C THR A 18 -9.43 2.51 2.56
N ILE A 19 -9.74 2.21 3.80
CA ILE A 19 -9.09 1.09 4.47
C ILE A 19 -10.13 0.00 4.68
N THR A 20 -9.81 -1.23 4.29
CA THR A 20 -10.72 -2.35 4.50
C THR A 20 -10.79 -2.67 5.99
N GLU A 21 -11.83 -3.40 6.37
CA GLU A 21 -11.99 -3.78 7.76
C GLU A 21 -10.80 -4.61 8.24
N VAL A 22 -10.32 -5.50 7.39
CA VAL A 22 -9.18 -6.34 7.73
C VAL A 22 -7.94 -5.49 7.96
N ALA A 23 -7.65 -4.58 7.05
CA ALA A 23 -6.47 -3.73 7.21
C ALA A 23 -6.61 -2.81 8.42
N ALA A 24 -7.83 -2.34 8.69
CA ALA A 24 -8.06 -1.49 9.85
C ALA A 24 -7.75 -2.23 11.15
N GLN A 25 -8.15 -3.49 11.23
CA GLN A 25 -7.86 -4.28 12.41
C GLN A 25 -6.37 -4.52 12.55
N GLN A 26 -5.68 -4.77 11.45
CA GLN A 26 -4.24 -4.97 11.48
C GLN A 26 -3.54 -3.70 11.95
N LEU A 27 -4.00 -2.55 11.47
CA LEU A 27 -3.40 -1.29 11.87
C LEU A 27 -3.59 -1.04 13.35
N ARG A 28 -4.78 -1.36 13.88
CA ARG A 28 -5.05 -1.14 15.29
C ARG A 28 -4.20 -2.02 16.20
N ALA A 29 -3.69 -3.13 15.67
CA ALA A 29 -2.87 -4.03 16.48
C ALA A 29 -1.46 -3.49 16.72
N PHE A 30 -1.03 -2.49 15.95
CA PHE A 30 0.27 -1.88 16.18
C PHE A 30 0.20 -0.86 17.32
N THR A 31 1.37 -0.52 17.87
CA THR A 31 1.41 0.52 18.89
C THR A 31 1.01 1.86 18.28
N ALA A 32 0.66 2.81 19.14
CA ALA A 32 0.30 4.14 18.65
C ALA A 32 1.45 4.77 17.89
N HIS A 33 2.67 4.53 18.32
CA HIS A 33 3.85 5.07 17.66
C HIS A 33 3.96 4.50 16.23
N ASP A 34 3.85 3.19 16.09
CA ASP A 34 3.96 2.54 14.80
C ASP A 34 2.80 2.94 13.88
N ARG A 35 1.60 3.03 14.44
CA ARG A 35 0.45 3.46 13.65
C ARG A 35 0.66 4.83 13.05
N ARG A 36 1.22 5.76 13.83
CA ARG A 36 1.46 7.09 13.31
C ARG A 36 2.46 7.09 12.17
N ILE A 37 3.49 6.26 12.29
CA ILE A 37 4.48 6.14 11.22
C ILE A 37 3.82 5.63 9.95
N ILE A 38 3.00 4.59 10.08
CA ILE A 38 2.35 4.00 8.91
C ILE A 38 1.34 4.97 8.31
N GLU A 39 0.51 5.60 9.15
CA GLU A 39 -0.51 6.51 8.66
C GLU A 39 0.09 7.74 7.99
N SER A 40 1.18 8.26 8.54
CA SER A 40 1.84 9.42 7.94
C SER A 40 2.38 9.06 6.57
N ALA A 41 2.94 7.88 6.42
CA ALA A 41 3.50 7.46 5.14
C ALA A 41 2.39 7.24 4.11
N ILE A 42 1.27 6.68 4.53
CA ILE A 42 0.14 6.48 3.64
C ILE A 42 -0.33 7.82 3.10
N THR A 43 -0.54 8.78 3.99
CA THR A 43 -0.99 10.10 3.57
C THR A 43 0.03 10.78 2.67
N ALA A 44 1.30 10.70 3.03
CA ALA A 44 2.32 11.40 2.27
C ALA A 44 2.56 10.79 0.90
N ARG A 45 2.37 9.48 0.75
CA ARG A 45 2.80 8.82 -0.47
C ARG A 45 1.68 8.34 -1.36
N LEU A 46 0.50 8.13 -0.84
CA LEU A 46 -0.56 7.50 -1.62
C LEU A 46 -1.68 8.44 -2.04
N THR A 47 -1.60 9.72 -1.68
CA THR A 47 -2.70 10.63 -2.04
C THR A 47 -2.49 11.30 -3.38
N ASP A 48 -1.27 11.31 -3.91
CA ASP A 48 -1.01 12.00 -5.16
C ASP A 48 -0.78 11.03 -6.33
N GLN A 49 0.22 10.19 -6.25
CA GLN A 49 0.53 9.28 -7.34
C GLN A 49 0.73 7.87 -6.81
N PRO A 50 -0.33 7.25 -6.32
CA PRO A 50 -0.18 5.95 -5.66
C PRO A 50 0.21 4.81 -6.59
N ALA A 51 0.02 4.97 -7.89
CA ALA A 51 0.37 3.91 -8.84
C ALA A 51 1.73 4.11 -9.49
N MET A 52 2.47 5.13 -9.09
CA MET A 52 3.78 5.39 -9.67
C MET A 52 4.85 4.70 -8.83
N PRO A 53 5.58 3.74 -9.40
CA PRO A 53 6.64 3.07 -8.64
C PRO A 53 7.73 4.05 -8.23
N THR A 54 8.18 3.93 -6.99
CA THR A 54 9.24 4.76 -6.47
C THR A 54 10.06 3.86 -5.56
N ARG A 55 10.96 4.48 -4.80
CA ARG A 55 11.71 3.72 -3.82
C ARG A 55 10.79 3.13 -2.76
N SER A 56 9.69 3.84 -2.46
CA SER A 56 8.77 3.38 -1.42
C SER A 56 7.56 2.62 -1.97
N ILE A 57 7.27 2.78 -3.26
CA ILE A 57 6.10 2.15 -3.87
C ILE A 57 6.56 1.15 -4.90
N ARG A 58 6.12 -0.08 -4.74
CA ARG A 58 6.49 -1.15 -5.65
C ARG A 58 5.24 -1.72 -6.29
N GLN A 59 5.27 -1.87 -7.61
CA GLN A 59 4.20 -2.55 -8.31
C GLN A 59 4.45 -4.04 -8.18
N LEU A 60 3.43 -4.76 -7.76
CA LEU A 60 3.57 -6.19 -7.56
C LEU A 60 3.26 -6.94 -8.84
N ARG A 61 3.80 -8.14 -8.97
CA ARG A 61 3.43 -8.99 -10.08
C ARG A 61 1.96 -9.34 -9.94
N PRO A 62 1.31 -9.67 -11.04
CA PRO A 62 -0.11 -10.01 -10.96
C PRO A 62 -0.35 -11.10 -9.94
N ASN A 63 -1.31 -10.85 -9.08
CA ASN A 63 -1.70 -11.77 -8.02
C ASN A 63 -3.11 -11.39 -7.59
N PRO A 64 -3.83 -12.28 -6.90
CA PRO A 64 -5.23 -12.00 -6.58
C PRO A 64 -5.46 -11.07 -5.41
N PHE A 65 -4.42 -10.55 -4.78
CA PHE A 65 -4.61 -9.77 -3.56
C PHE A 65 -4.38 -8.28 -3.70
N ALA A 66 -3.30 -7.86 -4.33
CA ALA A 66 -3.00 -6.44 -4.38
C ALA A 66 -2.13 -6.12 -5.58
N GLY A 67 -2.23 -4.88 -6.05
CA GLY A 67 -1.40 -4.42 -7.16
C GLY A 67 -0.13 -3.74 -6.73
N PHE A 68 -0.11 -3.20 -5.52
CA PHE A 68 1.01 -2.37 -5.06
C PHE A 68 1.37 -2.61 -3.62
N GLU A 69 2.60 -2.27 -3.30
CA GLU A 69 3.11 -2.39 -1.94
C GLU A 69 3.79 -1.08 -1.56
N LEU A 70 3.40 -0.51 -0.43
CA LEU A 70 4.08 0.67 0.12
C LEU A 70 5.03 0.19 1.21
N ARG A 71 6.27 0.61 1.12
CA ARG A 71 7.30 0.28 2.09
C ARG A 71 7.47 1.43 3.05
N VAL A 72 7.34 1.15 4.35
CA VAL A 72 7.47 2.14 5.38
C VAL A 72 8.36 1.51 6.44
N GLN A 73 9.66 1.79 6.39
CA GLN A 73 10.60 1.12 7.27
C GLN A 73 10.46 -0.39 7.06
N HIS A 74 10.19 -1.15 8.11
CA HIS A 74 9.96 -2.57 7.96
C HIS A 74 8.48 -2.91 7.83
N PHE A 75 7.60 -1.90 7.82
CA PHE A 75 6.18 -2.14 7.61
C PHE A 75 5.87 -2.22 6.12
N ARG A 76 4.84 -2.94 5.77
CA ARG A 76 4.39 -3.08 4.39
C ARG A 76 2.89 -2.90 4.33
N VAL A 77 2.44 -2.08 3.37
CA VAL A 77 1.02 -1.84 3.16
C VAL A 77 0.70 -2.29 1.74
N LEU A 78 -0.16 -3.28 1.61
CA LEU A 78 -0.58 -3.76 0.29
C LEU A 78 -1.87 -3.05 -0.09
N TYR A 79 -1.94 -2.55 -1.30
CA TYR A 79 -3.10 -1.77 -1.70
C TYR A 79 -3.37 -1.89 -3.19
N ASN A 80 -4.58 -1.49 -3.58
CA ASN A 80 -4.97 -1.37 -4.97
C ASN A 80 -5.31 0.08 -5.26
N VAL A 81 -5.22 0.43 -6.53
CA VAL A 81 -5.53 1.77 -6.99
C VAL A 81 -6.62 1.68 -8.03
N GLU A 82 -7.67 2.47 -7.82
CA GLU A 82 -8.75 2.57 -8.80
C GLU A 82 -8.59 3.92 -9.46
N SER A 83 -7.96 3.94 -10.62
CA SER A 83 -7.60 5.22 -11.24
C SER A 83 -8.82 6.02 -11.68
N GLU A 84 -9.85 5.35 -12.15
CA GLU A 84 -11.01 6.07 -12.66
C GLU A 84 -11.76 6.84 -11.58
N THR A 85 -11.83 6.28 -10.39
CA THR A 85 -12.50 6.96 -9.29
C THR A 85 -11.51 7.64 -8.35
N GLU A 86 -10.21 7.46 -8.62
CA GLU A 86 -9.15 8.03 -7.80
C GLU A 86 -9.25 7.56 -6.36
N ASP A 87 -9.38 6.27 -6.20
CA ASP A 87 -9.44 5.65 -4.88
C ASP A 87 -8.24 4.76 -4.66
N VAL A 88 -7.76 4.72 -3.43
CA VAL A 88 -6.74 3.78 -2.98
C VAL A 88 -7.39 2.91 -1.93
N LEU A 89 -7.32 1.61 -2.12
CA LEU A 89 -7.91 0.67 -1.18
C LEU A 89 -6.81 -0.07 -0.45
N LEU A 90 -6.70 0.16 0.86
CA LEU A 90 -5.70 -0.51 1.68
C LEU A 90 -6.21 -1.87 2.07
N LEU A 91 -5.46 -2.90 1.72
CA LEU A 91 -5.93 -4.27 1.83
C LEU A 91 -5.30 -5.05 2.97
N LEU A 92 -4.02 -4.79 3.23
CA LEU A 92 -3.29 -5.60 4.20
C LEU A 92 -2.13 -4.79 4.75
N ILE A 93 -1.86 -4.91 6.04
CA ILE A 93 -0.75 -4.21 6.66
C ILE A 93 0.03 -5.22 7.48
N GLY A 94 1.32 -5.30 7.24
CA GLY A 94 2.15 -6.26 7.93
C GLY A 94 3.58 -5.78 8.10
N VAL A 95 4.45 -6.68 8.51
CA VAL A 95 5.83 -6.39 8.82
C VAL A 95 6.72 -7.30 8.00
N LYS A 96 7.77 -6.73 7.41
CA LYS A 96 8.73 -7.51 6.65
C LYS A 96 9.80 -8.01 7.59
N VAL A 97 9.98 -9.31 7.65
CA VAL A 97 11.01 -9.93 8.48
C VAL A 97 11.82 -10.83 7.55
N GLY A 98 13.05 -10.41 7.28
CA GLY A 98 13.83 -11.12 6.28
C GLY A 98 13.14 -10.94 4.93
N ASN A 99 12.86 -12.03 4.24
CA ASN A 99 12.10 -11.94 3.00
C ASN A 99 10.67 -12.45 3.18
N LYS A 100 10.18 -12.43 4.41
CA LYS A 100 8.82 -12.87 4.70
C LYS A 100 7.97 -11.69 5.10
N LEU A 101 6.71 -11.72 4.70
CA LEU A 101 5.73 -10.75 5.15
C LEU A 101 4.91 -11.37 6.25
N ILE A 102 4.93 -10.75 7.42
CA ILE A 102 4.23 -11.27 8.59
C ILE A 102 3.01 -10.38 8.84
N VAL A 103 1.83 -10.99 8.88
CA VAL A 103 0.59 -10.27 9.13
C VAL A 103 -0.06 -10.90 10.34
N GLU A 104 -0.24 -10.11 11.39
CA GLU A 104 -0.84 -10.59 12.63
C GLU A 104 -0.11 -11.84 13.14
N GLY A 105 1.20 -11.81 13.04
CA GLY A 105 2.02 -12.88 13.60
C GLY A 105 2.20 -14.11 12.71
N GLU A 106 1.60 -14.11 11.53
CA GLU A 106 1.70 -15.26 10.65
C GLU A 106 2.22 -14.85 9.29
N GLU A 107 2.95 -15.73 8.65
CA GLU A 107 3.50 -15.43 7.34
C GLU A 107 2.40 -15.39 6.30
N PHE A 108 2.39 -14.32 5.49
CA PHE A 108 1.43 -14.13 4.43
C PHE A 108 2.10 -14.42 3.09
N HIS A 109 1.52 -15.27 2.28
CA HIS A 109 2.10 -15.65 1.00
C HIS A 109 1.34 -15.12 -0.20
N GLY A 110 0.14 -14.63 0.01
CA GLY A 110 -0.76 -14.36 -1.10
C GLY A 110 -0.31 -13.28 -2.05
N HIS A 111 0.57 -12.34 -1.59
CA HIS A 111 0.97 -11.24 -2.44
C HIS A 111 2.04 -11.66 -3.44
N ARG A 112 2.56 -12.88 -3.34
CA ARG A 112 3.59 -13.32 -4.25
C ARG A 112 2.96 -13.99 -5.45
N SER A 113 3.51 -13.68 -6.59
CA SER A 113 3.09 -14.39 -7.77
C SER A 113 4.24 -15.25 -8.24
N ASP A 114 5.03 -15.68 -7.35
CA ASP A 114 6.11 -16.55 -7.72
C ASP A 114 5.53 -17.84 -8.15
N PRO A 115 6.21 -18.46 -9.02
CA PRO A 115 5.79 -19.77 -9.37
C PRO A 115 5.89 -20.48 -8.10
N PRO A 116 5.06 -21.20 -7.93
CA PRO A 116 4.96 -21.96 -6.78
C PRO A 116 6.04 -22.88 -6.75
N GLN A 117 7.07 -22.37 -6.56
CA GLN A 117 8.05 -23.18 -6.17
C GLN A 117 7.45 -23.96 -5.20
N SER A 118 6.71 -23.27 -4.75
CA SER A 118 5.89 -23.86 -3.89
C SER A 118 5.31 -24.94 -4.60
N ALA A 119 4.95 -24.73 -5.61
CA ALA A 119 4.23 -25.72 -6.19
C ALA A 119 5.16 -26.74 -6.38
N SER A 120 6.14 -26.42 -6.40
CA SER A 120 6.92 -27.42 -6.61
C SER A 120 6.94 -28.25 -5.57
N GLU A 121 6.79 -28.07 -5.28
CA GLU A 121 6.81 -28.86 -4.73
C GLU A 121 6.44 -29.44 -4.50
#